data_0f22c6ffa8312f9dc97d95f13a962f70
#
_entry.id   0f22c6ffa8312f9dc97d95f13a962f70
#
_cell.length_a   1.000
_cell.length_b   1.000
_cell.length_c   1.000
_cell.angle_alpha   90.00
_cell.angle_beta   90.00
_cell.angle_gamma   90.00
#
_symmetry.space_group_name_H-M   'P 1'
#
loop_
_entity.id
_entity.type
_entity.pdbx_description
1 polymer ?
#
loop_
_entity_poly.entity_id
_entity_poly.type
_entity_poly.pdbx_seq_one_letter_code
_entity_poly.pdbx_strand_id
1 'polypeptide(L)'
;MKFKFATLLTAATVFYSYQSVAQSQQSPDVWSVVEQKLQNAVPLNENTTFKSQAAWFELHRELFMYGPMSRADALLKKLDTQSNDAKFSLNHEASWIAENNSPDAAMVFLSKIGLDKPSSITAYESYVDGWVNRKQPEKALALLSKNADARNFYLATVLESWHSEPDKTAAIYNENYADKIVVPYTQLKMLLIIAKQYHAKGDTAKALVYADSALKMFDTAIAQQPSAEAYRYQEYLDLMEIYYATGNKEKAMALSARLRKATGNKGSYFQYSLPGLLSFYKKNELTQNYQETLSTYVTQVDKIFNFAPSPRIEMELIDLLSKLDDVALMNKRIDLLMSAPEYTCYDDRYCYEYKIKALKNLFQHKQNAVAEKHIATLSAEAQTLTFAEWEDATNEIGEVLKEIGHPEAAQKLAVSAEAIYLSQAKAWPDEDMSRSFQRLAELYGYGNDTVNAKRVLHQHVPSLEEEAMIDHYMNAKQWSQARELMINADRVDNKNLMLLRQICSENTPECQEHITFTLKKLTTQASITRQDDTGNQQLYQIGNIFTDWVSYRERNSRR
;
A
#
# COMPACT_ATOMS: atom_id res chain seq x y z
N MET A 1 47.63 7.58 -14.01
CA MET A 1 46.85 6.46 -14.60
C MET A 1 46.96 5.18 -13.76
N LYS A 2 46.69 5.21 -12.43
CA LYS A 2 46.78 4.07 -11.50
C LYS A 2 45.75 4.08 -10.34
N PHE A 3 44.56 4.65 -10.57
CA PHE A 3 43.54 4.75 -9.49
C PHE A 3 42.13 4.28 -9.88
N LYS A 4 41.95 3.51 -10.95
CA LYS A 4 40.62 3.03 -11.40
C LYS A 4 40.39 1.51 -11.29
N PHE A 5 41.30 0.73 -10.71
CA PHE A 5 41.16 -0.73 -10.60
C PHE A 5 40.79 -1.22 -9.19
N ALA A 6 40.90 -0.39 -8.15
CA ALA A 6 40.61 -0.81 -6.78
C ALA A 6 39.11 -0.78 -6.40
N THR A 7 38.30 0.02 -7.09
CA THR A 7 36.88 0.20 -6.76
C THR A 7 35.96 -0.89 -7.35
N LEU A 8 36.42 -1.58 -8.39
CA LEU A 8 35.65 -2.68 -9.00
C LEU A 8 35.81 -4.02 -8.25
N LEU A 9 36.92 -4.24 -7.55
CA LEU A 9 37.11 -5.47 -6.76
C LEU A 9 36.34 -5.44 -5.43
N THR A 10 36.08 -4.27 -4.84
CA THR A 10 35.30 -4.13 -3.59
C THR A 10 33.81 -4.36 -3.80
N ALA A 11 33.25 -4.00 -4.94
CA ALA A 11 31.84 -4.26 -5.25
C ALA A 11 31.57 -5.76 -5.51
N ALA A 12 32.51 -6.46 -6.16
CA ALA A 12 32.38 -7.92 -6.40
C ALA A 12 32.53 -8.74 -5.12
N THR A 13 33.40 -8.30 -4.18
CA THR A 13 33.62 -9.00 -2.90
C THR A 13 32.43 -8.80 -1.93
N VAL A 14 31.73 -7.67 -1.98
CA VAL A 14 30.54 -7.45 -1.16
C VAL A 14 29.36 -8.29 -1.66
N PHE A 15 29.22 -8.47 -2.98
CA PHE A 15 28.17 -9.34 -3.54
C PHE A 15 28.42 -10.83 -3.23
N TYR A 16 29.68 -11.28 -3.26
CA TYR A 16 30.03 -12.68 -2.89
C TYR A 16 29.93 -12.94 -1.38
N SER A 17 30.19 -11.95 -0.54
CA SER A 17 30.06 -12.12 0.92
C SER A 17 28.59 -12.18 1.38
N TYR A 18 27.66 -11.54 0.67
CA TYR A 18 26.22 -11.68 0.99
C TYR A 18 25.65 -13.05 0.60
N GLN A 19 26.15 -13.67 -0.48
CA GLN A 19 25.78 -15.06 -0.80
C GLN A 19 26.44 -16.08 0.13
N SER A 20 27.63 -15.80 0.66
CA SER A 20 28.33 -16.75 1.55
C SER A 20 27.83 -16.72 2.99
N VAL A 21 27.31 -15.60 3.47
CA VAL A 21 26.73 -15.54 4.83
C VAL A 21 25.36 -16.26 4.88
N ALA A 22 24.59 -16.25 3.79
CA ALA A 22 23.38 -17.06 3.67
C ALA A 22 23.65 -18.57 3.53
N GLN A 23 24.89 -18.96 3.16
CA GLN A 23 25.28 -20.38 3.00
C GLN A 23 25.92 -21.01 4.25
N SER A 24 26.27 -20.25 5.29
CA SER A 24 27.09 -20.76 6.39
C SER A 24 26.32 -21.25 7.63
N GLN A 25 24.99 -21.10 7.69
CA GLN A 25 24.20 -21.80 8.68
C GLN A 25 23.39 -22.89 7.97
N GLN A 26 23.74 -24.14 8.20
CA GLN A 26 22.96 -25.32 7.82
C GLN A 26 21.59 -25.24 8.53
N SER A 27 20.66 -24.43 7.97
CA SER A 27 19.25 -24.70 8.25
C SER A 27 18.99 -26.14 7.79
N PRO A 28 18.22 -26.93 8.55
CA PRO A 28 17.82 -28.25 8.08
C PRO A 28 17.30 -28.08 6.67
N ASP A 29 17.57 -29.06 5.81
CA ASP A 29 17.28 -29.02 4.38
C ASP A 29 15.76 -28.93 4.12
N VAL A 30 15.22 -27.75 4.48
CA VAL A 30 13.79 -27.43 4.37
C VAL A 30 13.28 -27.64 2.97
N TRP A 31 14.11 -27.34 1.97
CA TRP A 31 13.78 -27.49 0.56
C TRP A 31 13.60 -28.95 0.15
N SER A 32 14.45 -29.86 0.64
CA SER A 32 14.27 -31.30 0.44
C SER A 32 12.98 -31.81 1.07
N VAL A 33 12.61 -31.32 2.25
CA VAL A 33 11.35 -31.70 2.90
C VAL A 33 10.15 -31.24 2.06
N VAL A 34 10.16 -29.99 1.56
CA VAL A 34 9.11 -29.46 0.70
C VAL A 34 9.04 -30.21 -0.63
N GLU A 35 10.18 -30.44 -1.30
CA GLU A 35 10.23 -31.23 -2.55
C GLU A 35 9.68 -32.66 -2.35
N GLN A 36 10.07 -33.33 -1.26
CA GLN A 36 9.59 -34.68 -0.97
C GLN A 36 8.08 -34.72 -0.72
N LYS A 37 7.55 -33.77 0.04
CA LYS A 37 6.11 -33.65 0.30
C LYS A 37 5.35 -33.37 -0.99
N LEU A 38 5.84 -32.44 -1.81
CA LEU A 38 5.23 -32.12 -3.10
C LEU A 38 5.29 -33.32 -4.06
N GLN A 39 6.41 -34.05 -4.11
CA GLN A 39 6.55 -35.26 -4.91
C GLN A 39 5.56 -36.36 -4.50
N ASN A 40 5.24 -36.46 -3.20
CA ASN A 40 4.25 -37.41 -2.70
C ASN A 40 2.82 -37.00 -3.05
N ALA A 41 2.51 -35.69 -3.06
CA ALA A 41 1.18 -35.16 -3.32
C ALA A 41 0.89 -35.00 -4.83
N VAL A 42 1.85 -34.44 -5.57
CA VAL A 42 1.76 -34.15 -7.00
C VAL A 42 3.04 -34.65 -7.67
N PRO A 43 3.16 -35.97 -7.96
CA PRO A 43 4.37 -36.51 -8.54
C PRO A 43 4.73 -35.84 -9.87
N LEU A 44 5.96 -35.34 -9.96
CA LEU A 44 6.49 -34.78 -11.21
C LEU A 44 7.07 -35.93 -12.04
N ASN A 45 6.40 -36.28 -13.15
CA ASN A 45 6.77 -37.34 -14.08
C ASN A 45 6.49 -36.91 -15.51
N GLU A 46 6.86 -37.74 -16.49
CA GLU A 46 6.74 -37.44 -17.91
C GLU A 46 5.29 -37.23 -18.42
N ASN A 47 4.29 -37.67 -17.65
CA ASN A 47 2.88 -37.52 -17.96
C ASN A 47 2.22 -36.33 -17.23
N THR A 48 2.99 -35.55 -16.47
CA THR A 48 2.48 -34.45 -15.67
C THR A 48 2.06 -33.30 -16.60
N THR A 49 0.79 -32.90 -16.55
CA THR A 49 0.28 -31.77 -17.35
C THR A 49 0.74 -30.44 -16.75
N PHE A 50 0.74 -29.39 -17.57
CA PHE A 50 1.08 -28.04 -17.09
C PHE A 50 0.28 -27.63 -15.85
N LYS A 51 -1.05 -27.88 -15.82
CA LYS A 51 -1.89 -27.58 -14.64
C LYS A 51 -1.43 -28.29 -13.37
N SER A 52 -0.96 -29.53 -13.50
CA SER A 52 -0.41 -30.29 -12.38
C SER A 52 0.99 -29.81 -11.96
N GLN A 53 1.65 -29.02 -12.80
CA GLN A 53 2.98 -28.46 -12.50
C GLN A 53 2.92 -27.12 -11.78
N ALA A 54 1.75 -26.51 -11.57
CA ALA A 54 1.63 -25.18 -10.97
C ALA A 54 2.38 -25.06 -9.62
N ALA A 55 2.18 -26.01 -8.71
CA ALA A 55 2.87 -26.03 -7.43
C ALA A 55 4.40 -26.21 -7.55
N TRP A 56 4.86 -26.89 -8.60
CA TRP A 56 6.29 -27.04 -8.88
C TRP A 56 6.90 -25.75 -9.45
N PHE A 57 6.15 -24.97 -10.23
CA PHE A 57 6.57 -23.64 -10.66
C PHE A 57 6.68 -22.69 -9.47
N GLU A 58 5.73 -22.72 -8.54
CA GLU A 58 5.84 -21.93 -7.30
C GLU A 58 7.07 -22.34 -6.49
N LEU A 59 7.32 -23.62 -6.29
CA LEU A 59 8.54 -24.09 -5.62
C LEU A 59 9.80 -23.64 -6.36
N HIS A 60 9.79 -23.71 -7.69
CA HIS A 60 10.90 -23.22 -8.51
C HIS A 60 11.15 -21.72 -8.27
N ARG A 61 10.10 -20.90 -8.24
CA ARG A 61 10.19 -19.47 -7.94
C ARG A 61 10.82 -19.23 -6.57
N GLU A 62 10.34 -19.92 -5.53
CA GLU A 62 10.88 -19.81 -4.17
C GLU A 62 12.35 -20.24 -4.07
N LEU A 63 12.71 -21.34 -4.73
CA LEU A 63 14.11 -21.79 -4.83
C LEU A 63 14.99 -20.78 -5.58
N PHE A 64 14.47 -20.18 -6.67
CA PHE A 64 15.19 -19.16 -7.41
C PHE A 64 15.46 -17.90 -6.58
N MET A 65 14.48 -17.52 -5.77
CA MET A 65 14.53 -16.30 -4.96
C MET A 65 15.38 -16.47 -3.69
N TYR A 66 15.22 -17.58 -3.00
CA TYR A 66 15.68 -17.76 -1.60
C TYR A 66 16.45 -19.04 -1.35
N GLY A 67 16.39 -19.98 -2.26
CA GLY A 67 17.02 -21.29 -2.14
C GLY A 67 18.37 -21.40 -2.87
N PRO A 68 18.95 -22.61 -2.88
CA PRO A 68 20.13 -22.89 -3.68
C PRO A 68 19.81 -22.82 -5.18
N MET A 69 20.47 -21.92 -5.91
CA MET A 69 20.27 -21.72 -7.35
C MET A 69 20.44 -23.01 -8.17
N SER A 70 21.36 -23.88 -7.76
CA SER A 70 21.55 -25.20 -8.41
C SER A 70 20.31 -26.09 -8.35
N ARG A 71 19.53 -26.00 -7.28
CA ARG A 71 18.23 -26.71 -7.16
C ARG A 71 17.16 -26.09 -8.04
N ALA A 72 17.07 -24.75 -8.04
CA ALA A 72 16.16 -24.06 -8.95
C ALA A 72 16.43 -24.47 -10.40
N ASP A 73 17.68 -24.44 -10.83
CA ASP A 73 18.08 -24.83 -12.19
C ASP A 73 17.80 -26.33 -12.47
N ALA A 74 17.98 -27.19 -11.49
CA ALA A 74 17.68 -28.62 -11.64
C ALA A 74 16.17 -28.89 -11.75
N LEU A 75 15.36 -28.14 -10.99
CA LEU A 75 13.91 -28.24 -11.05
C LEU A 75 13.38 -27.71 -12.38
N LEU A 76 13.86 -26.55 -12.84
CA LEU A 76 13.42 -25.92 -14.09
C LEU A 76 13.58 -26.86 -15.31
N LYS A 77 14.65 -27.67 -15.33
CA LYS A 77 14.89 -28.66 -16.39
C LYS A 77 13.84 -29.77 -16.47
N LYS A 78 13.09 -29.99 -15.39
CA LYS A 78 12.03 -31.01 -15.30
C LYS A 78 10.66 -30.46 -15.61
N LEU A 79 10.51 -29.13 -15.66
CA LEU A 79 9.25 -28.46 -15.91
C LEU A 79 9.03 -28.21 -17.41
N ASP A 80 7.76 -28.20 -17.82
CA ASP A 80 7.40 -27.75 -19.16
C ASP A 80 7.57 -26.24 -19.27
N THR A 81 8.61 -25.80 -19.98
CA THR A 81 8.88 -24.38 -20.25
C THR A 81 8.51 -23.96 -21.67
N GLN A 82 7.99 -24.86 -22.49
CA GLN A 82 7.82 -24.61 -23.92
C GLN A 82 6.38 -24.41 -24.37
N SER A 83 5.41 -24.94 -23.65
CA SER A 83 3.99 -24.70 -23.96
C SER A 83 3.63 -23.21 -23.80
N ASN A 84 2.60 -22.77 -24.52
CA ASN A 84 2.15 -21.36 -24.42
C ASN A 84 1.67 -21.02 -23.01
N ASP A 85 1.00 -21.94 -22.34
CA ASP A 85 0.53 -21.76 -20.96
C ASP A 85 1.70 -21.65 -19.98
N ALA A 86 2.75 -22.47 -20.17
CA ALA A 86 3.97 -22.37 -19.37
C ALA A 86 4.68 -21.03 -19.58
N LYS A 87 4.84 -20.59 -20.82
CA LYS A 87 5.44 -19.28 -21.13
C LYS A 87 4.67 -18.12 -20.50
N PHE A 88 3.34 -18.17 -20.52
CA PHE A 88 2.51 -17.16 -19.86
C PHE A 88 2.75 -17.15 -18.35
N SER A 89 2.71 -18.30 -17.69
CA SER A 89 2.95 -18.42 -16.25
C SER A 89 4.38 -18.02 -15.86
N LEU A 90 5.38 -18.43 -16.63
CA LEU A 90 6.77 -18.05 -16.38
C LEU A 90 7.02 -16.54 -16.56
N ASN A 91 6.32 -15.87 -17.49
CA ASN A 91 6.37 -14.42 -17.57
C ASN A 91 5.74 -13.75 -16.36
N HIS A 92 4.66 -14.32 -15.82
CA HIS A 92 4.05 -13.82 -14.58
C HIS A 92 4.98 -14.03 -13.38
N GLU A 93 5.64 -15.18 -13.28
CA GLU A 93 6.70 -15.40 -12.29
C GLU A 93 7.84 -14.40 -12.41
N ALA A 94 8.31 -14.13 -13.62
CA ALA A 94 9.36 -13.14 -13.84
C ALA A 94 8.95 -11.74 -13.40
N SER A 95 7.71 -11.31 -13.65
CA SER A 95 7.17 -10.04 -13.17
C SER A 95 7.12 -10.01 -11.64
N TRP A 96 6.67 -11.09 -11.02
CA TRP A 96 6.64 -11.23 -9.57
C TRP A 96 8.06 -11.19 -8.96
N ILE A 97 9.06 -11.81 -9.60
CA ILE A 97 10.48 -11.70 -9.21
C ILE A 97 10.97 -10.25 -9.33
N ALA A 98 10.57 -9.53 -10.38
CA ALA A 98 10.94 -8.14 -10.57
C ALA A 98 10.43 -7.23 -9.43
N GLU A 99 9.20 -7.46 -8.99
CA GLU A 99 8.58 -6.72 -7.89
C GLU A 99 9.20 -7.07 -6.53
N ASN A 100 9.34 -8.35 -6.24
CA ASN A 100 9.63 -8.85 -4.89
C ASN A 100 11.12 -9.12 -4.63
N ASN A 101 11.96 -9.18 -5.67
CA ASN A 101 13.41 -9.30 -5.55
C ASN A 101 14.12 -8.18 -6.30
N SER A 102 14.30 -8.35 -7.61
CA SER A 102 14.87 -7.30 -8.45
C SER A 102 14.56 -7.52 -9.93
N PRO A 103 14.42 -6.46 -10.72
CA PRO A 103 14.30 -6.58 -12.16
C PRO A 103 15.51 -7.29 -12.82
N ASP A 104 16.71 -7.13 -12.26
CA ASP A 104 17.90 -7.83 -12.77
C ASP A 104 17.80 -9.35 -12.56
N ALA A 105 17.31 -9.81 -11.40
CA ALA A 105 17.05 -11.23 -11.15
C ALA A 105 15.96 -11.76 -12.10
N ALA A 106 14.90 -10.99 -12.32
CA ALA A 106 13.84 -11.34 -13.26
C ALA A 106 14.34 -11.44 -14.71
N MET A 107 15.25 -10.56 -15.13
CA MET A 107 15.89 -10.66 -16.47
C MET A 107 16.78 -11.90 -16.60
N VAL A 108 17.52 -12.25 -15.53
CA VAL A 108 18.27 -13.53 -15.49
C VAL A 108 17.32 -14.72 -15.60
N PHE A 109 16.21 -14.68 -14.89
CA PHE A 109 15.18 -15.73 -14.98
C PHE A 109 14.61 -15.84 -16.39
N LEU A 110 14.18 -14.74 -17.02
CA LEU A 110 13.70 -14.72 -18.41
C LEU A 110 14.73 -15.32 -19.37
N SER A 111 16.00 -14.96 -19.23
CA SER A 111 17.08 -15.50 -20.05
C SER A 111 17.21 -17.02 -19.91
N LYS A 112 17.05 -17.58 -18.71
CA LYS A 112 17.09 -19.04 -18.48
C LYS A 112 15.96 -19.80 -19.17
N ILE A 113 14.82 -19.15 -19.40
CA ILE A 113 13.67 -19.73 -20.11
C ILE A 113 13.62 -19.33 -21.60
N GLY A 114 14.70 -18.71 -22.12
CA GLY A 114 14.84 -18.35 -23.53
C GLY A 114 14.07 -17.09 -23.94
N LEU A 115 13.77 -16.20 -23.00
CA LEU A 115 13.11 -14.93 -23.25
C LEU A 115 14.07 -13.76 -22.98
N ASP A 116 14.02 -12.72 -23.81
CA ASP A 116 14.87 -11.51 -23.70
C ASP A 116 14.13 -10.29 -23.15
N LYS A 117 12.81 -10.39 -22.98
CA LYS A 117 11.93 -9.31 -22.50
C LYS A 117 10.61 -9.87 -21.98
N PRO A 118 9.86 -9.09 -21.15
CA PRO A 118 8.50 -9.42 -20.76
C PRO A 118 7.57 -9.57 -21.96
N SER A 119 6.62 -10.50 -21.91
CA SER A 119 5.72 -10.80 -23.03
C SER A 119 4.49 -9.90 -23.10
N SER A 120 4.03 -9.32 -21.97
CA SER A 120 2.88 -8.43 -21.91
C SER A 120 3.29 -7.01 -21.51
N ILE A 121 2.54 -6.01 -21.98
CA ILE A 121 2.80 -4.60 -21.65
C ILE A 121 2.73 -4.38 -20.15
N THR A 122 1.75 -4.96 -19.47
CA THR A 122 1.57 -4.85 -18.01
C THR A 122 2.75 -5.40 -17.22
N ALA A 123 3.42 -6.44 -17.74
CA ALA A 123 4.61 -6.99 -17.09
C ALA A 123 5.79 -6.00 -17.05
N TYR A 124 5.85 -5.05 -17.99
CA TYR A 124 6.92 -4.02 -17.99
C TYR A 124 6.88 -3.10 -16.77
N GLU A 125 5.70 -2.88 -16.17
CA GLU A 125 5.53 -2.02 -14.99
C GLU A 125 6.47 -2.45 -13.86
N SER A 126 6.43 -3.72 -13.48
CA SER A 126 7.26 -4.28 -12.41
C SER A 126 8.76 -4.08 -12.64
N TYR A 127 9.21 -4.17 -13.89
CA TYR A 127 10.61 -3.95 -14.25
C TYR A 127 10.99 -2.47 -14.22
N VAL A 128 10.15 -1.62 -14.81
CA VAL A 128 10.41 -0.18 -14.89
C VAL A 128 10.42 0.42 -13.49
N ASP A 129 9.38 0.18 -12.70
CA ASP A 129 9.26 0.68 -11.33
C ASP A 129 10.37 0.11 -10.45
N GLY A 130 10.67 -1.17 -10.59
CA GLY A 130 11.74 -1.82 -9.87
C GLY A 130 13.11 -1.21 -10.11
N TRP A 131 13.48 -0.87 -11.35
CA TRP A 131 14.75 -0.20 -11.66
C TRP A 131 14.74 1.29 -11.31
N VAL A 132 13.63 1.99 -11.56
CA VAL A 132 13.47 3.41 -11.17
C VAL A 132 13.62 3.57 -9.66
N ASN A 133 12.97 2.73 -8.89
CA ASN A 133 13.06 2.73 -7.43
C ASN A 133 14.49 2.41 -6.92
N ARG A 134 15.24 1.62 -7.67
CA ARG A 134 16.67 1.31 -7.37
C ARG A 134 17.66 2.33 -7.96
N LYS A 135 17.15 3.47 -8.45
CA LYS A 135 17.97 4.53 -9.08
C LYS A 135 18.80 4.04 -10.28
N GLN A 136 18.21 3.15 -11.07
CA GLN A 136 18.80 2.59 -12.30
C GLN A 136 17.90 2.83 -13.53
N PRO A 137 17.40 4.05 -13.76
CA PRO A 137 16.42 4.33 -14.81
C PRO A 137 16.96 4.07 -16.23
N GLU A 138 18.29 4.07 -16.42
CA GLU A 138 18.91 3.74 -17.70
C GLU A 138 18.60 2.30 -18.14
N LYS A 139 18.52 1.36 -17.20
CA LYS A 139 18.14 -0.03 -17.49
C LYS A 139 16.67 -0.11 -17.93
N ALA A 140 15.79 0.61 -17.24
CA ALA A 140 14.38 0.72 -17.63
C ALA A 140 14.24 1.31 -19.03
N LEU A 141 14.97 2.37 -19.35
CA LEU A 141 14.99 2.98 -20.68
C LEU A 141 15.48 2.01 -21.75
N ALA A 142 16.55 1.26 -21.47
CA ALA A 142 17.07 0.24 -22.39
C ALA A 142 16.04 -0.88 -22.66
N LEU A 143 15.28 -1.28 -21.65
CA LEU A 143 14.19 -2.25 -21.84
C LEU A 143 13.07 -1.64 -22.69
N LEU A 144 12.61 -0.42 -22.39
CA LEU A 144 11.54 0.27 -23.11
C LEU A 144 11.89 0.56 -24.58
N SER A 145 13.20 0.70 -24.90
CA SER A 145 13.64 0.87 -26.29
C SER A 145 13.25 -0.32 -27.20
N LYS A 146 13.09 -1.51 -26.62
CA LYS A 146 12.76 -2.76 -27.34
C LYS A 146 11.27 -2.95 -27.61
N ASN A 147 10.39 -2.13 -27.01
CA ASN A 147 8.94 -2.29 -27.16
C ASN A 147 8.25 -0.90 -27.22
N ALA A 148 7.67 -0.60 -28.38
CA ALA A 148 7.04 0.70 -28.64
C ALA A 148 5.79 0.91 -27.75
N ASP A 149 5.00 -0.13 -27.54
CA ASP A 149 3.77 -0.02 -26.73
C ASP A 149 4.10 0.19 -25.26
N ALA A 150 4.99 -0.63 -24.69
CA ALA A 150 5.44 -0.48 -23.32
C ALA A 150 6.08 0.91 -23.08
N ARG A 151 6.84 1.40 -24.05
CA ARG A 151 7.42 2.75 -24.02
C ARG A 151 6.34 3.83 -23.91
N ASN A 152 5.25 3.74 -24.68
CA ASN A 152 4.15 4.70 -24.61
C ASN A 152 3.49 4.75 -23.22
N PHE A 153 3.48 3.64 -22.49
CA PHE A 153 2.89 3.58 -21.14
C PHE A 153 3.86 4.02 -20.04
N TYR A 154 5.13 3.61 -20.10
CA TYR A 154 6.04 3.67 -18.94
C TYR A 154 7.21 4.65 -19.10
N LEU A 155 7.42 5.28 -20.27
CA LEU A 155 8.51 6.23 -20.45
C LEU A 155 8.39 7.43 -19.49
N ALA A 156 7.17 7.88 -19.20
CA ALA A 156 6.93 8.97 -18.27
C ALA A 156 7.52 8.67 -16.87
N THR A 157 7.30 7.47 -16.34
CA THR A 157 7.86 7.02 -15.05
C THR A 157 9.39 7.11 -15.05
N VAL A 158 10.03 6.71 -16.15
CA VAL A 158 11.49 6.81 -16.28
C VAL A 158 11.96 8.26 -16.33
N LEU A 159 11.26 9.13 -17.09
CA LEU A 159 11.60 10.54 -17.19
C LEU A 159 11.42 11.29 -15.86
N GLU A 160 10.41 10.94 -15.08
CA GLU A 160 10.18 11.50 -13.73
C GLU A 160 11.34 11.19 -12.78
N SER A 161 12.00 10.04 -12.91
CA SER A 161 13.10 9.64 -12.04
C SER A 161 14.32 10.54 -12.12
N TRP A 162 14.51 11.27 -13.21
CA TRP A 162 15.56 12.28 -13.38
C TRP A 162 15.11 13.69 -12.97
N HIS A 163 14.31 13.80 -11.90
CA HIS A 163 13.69 15.06 -11.46
C HIS A 163 14.67 16.25 -11.30
N SER A 164 15.95 16.00 -11.05
CA SER A 164 16.99 17.03 -10.93
C SER A 164 17.81 17.29 -12.23
N GLU A 165 17.54 16.54 -13.31
CA GLU A 165 18.30 16.56 -14.56
C GLU A 165 17.43 16.92 -15.79
N PRO A 166 16.75 18.10 -15.81
CA PRO A 166 15.80 18.43 -16.88
C PRO A 166 16.44 18.47 -18.28
N ASP A 167 17.70 18.87 -18.41
CA ASP A 167 18.39 18.88 -19.70
C ASP A 167 18.56 17.45 -20.24
N LYS A 168 18.89 16.48 -19.38
CA LYS A 168 18.99 15.06 -19.74
C LYS A 168 17.62 14.50 -20.14
N THR A 169 16.59 14.79 -19.35
CA THR A 169 15.21 14.36 -19.63
C THR A 169 14.72 14.91 -20.97
N ALA A 170 14.94 16.20 -21.20
CA ALA A 170 14.57 16.86 -22.44
C ALA A 170 15.34 16.31 -23.65
N ALA A 171 16.65 16.07 -23.52
CA ALA A 171 17.46 15.48 -24.58
C ALA A 171 16.98 14.08 -24.94
N ILE A 172 16.75 13.21 -23.93
CA ILE A 172 16.21 11.86 -24.14
C ILE A 172 14.87 11.91 -24.86
N TYR A 173 13.96 12.79 -24.43
CA TYR A 173 12.65 12.93 -25.06
C TYR A 173 12.77 13.42 -26.50
N ASN A 174 13.46 14.54 -26.73
CA ASN A 174 13.54 15.18 -28.04
C ASN A 174 14.32 14.36 -29.09
N GLU A 175 15.45 13.75 -28.68
CA GLU A 175 16.34 13.03 -29.59
C GLU A 175 15.86 11.61 -29.89
N ASN A 176 15.22 10.97 -28.93
CA ASN A 176 14.94 9.55 -29.03
C ASN A 176 13.46 9.18 -29.17
N TYR A 177 12.54 10.05 -28.71
CA TYR A 177 11.15 9.64 -28.53
C TYR A 177 10.09 10.60 -29.06
N ALA A 178 10.36 11.89 -29.25
CA ALA A 178 9.36 12.88 -29.68
C ALA A 178 8.59 12.46 -30.94
N ASP A 179 9.30 11.93 -31.94
CA ASP A 179 8.72 11.47 -33.21
C ASP A 179 8.09 10.06 -33.14
N LYS A 180 8.35 9.32 -32.06
CA LYS A 180 7.93 7.92 -31.91
C LYS A 180 6.65 7.77 -31.09
N ILE A 181 6.27 8.81 -30.36
CA ILE A 181 5.06 8.83 -29.54
C ILE A 181 3.99 9.54 -30.31
N VAL A 182 3.02 8.76 -30.79
CA VAL A 182 1.93 9.29 -31.65
C VAL A 182 0.66 9.60 -30.88
N VAL A 183 0.58 9.27 -29.60
CA VAL A 183 -0.58 9.51 -28.75
C VAL A 183 -0.44 10.89 -28.10
N PRO A 184 -1.29 11.88 -28.44
CA PRO A 184 -1.16 13.26 -27.92
C PRO A 184 -1.15 13.33 -26.40
N TYR A 185 -1.93 12.48 -25.73
CA TYR A 185 -1.99 12.43 -24.27
C TYR A 185 -0.65 11.95 -23.65
N THR A 186 -0.01 10.97 -24.25
CA THR A 186 1.29 10.48 -23.78
C THR A 186 2.37 11.53 -23.96
N GLN A 187 2.36 12.25 -25.10
CA GLN A 187 3.25 13.38 -25.34
C GLN A 187 3.03 14.51 -24.34
N LEU A 188 1.76 14.87 -24.08
CA LEU A 188 1.39 15.85 -23.07
C LEU A 188 2.01 15.53 -21.71
N LYS A 189 1.85 14.29 -21.22
CA LYS A 189 2.38 13.86 -19.93
C LYS A 189 3.89 14.05 -19.85
N MET A 190 4.62 13.66 -20.89
CA MET A 190 6.08 13.81 -20.93
C MET A 190 6.52 15.27 -20.96
N LEU A 191 5.86 16.11 -21.75
CA LEU A 191 6.16 17.55 -21.82
C LEU A 191 5.88 18.24 -20.48
N LEU A 192 4.84 17.85 -19.76
CA LEU A 192 4.55 18.35 -18.42
C LEU A 192 5.64 17.97 -17.41
N ILE A 193 6.14 16.72 -17.45
CA ILE A 193 7.26 16.28 -16.61
C ILE A 193 8.48 17.17 -16.85
N ILE A 194 8.86 17.38 -18.10
CA ILE A 194 10.01 18.22 -18.46
C ILE A 194 9.80 19.67 -18.00
N ALA A 195 8.61 20.22 -18.23
CA ALA A 195 8.27 21.57 -17.78
C ALA A 195 8.37 21.74 -16.25
N LYS A 196 7.86 20.77 -15.48
CA LYS A 196 7.97 20.74 -14.02
C LYS A 196 9.41 20.68 -13.55
N GLN A 197 10.23 19.87 -14.19
CA GLN A 197 11.65 19.72 -13.83
C GLN A 197 12.43 21.03 -14.09
N TYR A 198 12.21 21.70 -15.23
CA TYR A 198 12.82 23.02 -15.50
C TYR A 198 12.32 24.08 -14.53
N HIS A 199 11.02 24.06 -14.21
CA HIS A 199 10.48 24.96 -13.20
C HIS A 199 11.14 24.73 -11.83
N ALA A 200 11.26 23.50 -11.37
CA ALA A 200 11.92 23.15 -10.11
C ALA A 200 13.40 23.59 -10.08
N LYS A 201 14.08 23.59 -11.24
CA LYS A 201 15.45 24.09 -11.40
C LYS A 201 15.55 25.62 -11.48
N GLY A 202 14.43 26.34 -11.59
CA GLY A 202 14.37 27.79 -11.74
C GLY A 202 14.55 28.28 -13.19
N ASP A 203 14.65 27.39 -14.19
CA ASP A 203 14.72 27.78 -15.61
C ASP A 203 13.31 28.05 -16.15
N THR A 204 12.80 29.25 -15.81
CA THR A 204 11.47 29.72 -16.19
C THR A 204 11.25 29.72 -17.70
N ALA A 205 12.28 30.10 -18.47
CA ALA A 205 12.16 30.21 -19.92
C ALA A 205 11.92 28.83 -20.57
N LYS A 206 12.71 27.83 -20.21
CA LYS A 206 12.53 26.47 -20.71
C LYS A 206 11.26 25.83 -20.16
N ALA A 207 10.92 26.05 -18.89
CA ALA A 207 9.66 25.57 -18.30
C ALA A 207 8.44 26.05 -19.13
N LEU A 208 8.41 27.32 -19.54
CA LEU A 208 7.35 27.88 -20.38
C LEU A 208 7.31 27.26 -21.77
N VAL A 209 8.45 27.05 -22.42
CA VAL A 209 8.49 26.41 -23.76
C VAL A 209 7.86 25.03 -23.73
N TYR A 210 8.19 24.22 -22.71
CA TYR A 210 7.64 22.88 -22.57
C TYR A 210 6.18 22.91 -22.10
N ALA A 211 5.78 23.86 -21.25
CA ALA A 211 4.40 24.03 -20.83
C ALA A 211 3.48 24.47 -22.00
N ASP A 212 3.95 25.36 -22.88
CA ASP A 212 3.22 25.77 -24.09
C ASP A 212 3.08 24.60 -25.08
N SER A 213 4.12 23.79 -25.22
CA SER A 213 4.06 22.57 -26.02
C SER A 213 3.10 21.56 -25.42
N ALA A 214 3.09 21.40 -24.09
CA ALA A 214 2.17 20.54 -23.37
C ALA A 214 0.71 21.00 -23.54
N LEU A 215 0.44 22.31 -23.41
CA LEU A 215 -0.89 22.87 -23.62
C LEU A 215 -1.40 22.62 -25.05
N LYS A 216 -0.52 22.76 -26.06
CA LYS A 216 -0.87 22.43 -27.45
C LYS A 216 -1.26 20.95 -27.60
N MET A 217 -0.51 20.03 -26.97
CA MET A 217 -0.85 18.60 -26.99
C MET A 217 -2.14 18.32 -26.22
N PHE A 218 -2.37 19.01 -25.12
CA PHE A 218 -3.61 18.97 -24.37
C PHE A 218 -4.82 19.34 -25.24
N ASP A 219 -4.75 20.49 -25.90
CA ASP A 219 -5.81 20.95 -26.79
C ASP A 219 -6.05 19.97 -27.96
N THR A 220 -4.98 19.40 -28.51
CA THR A 220 -5.08 18.35 -29.54
C THR A 220 -5.77 17.09 -29.01
N ALA A 221 -5.42 16.64 -27.83
CA ALA A 221 -6.02 15.45 -27.20
C ALA A 221 -7.51 15.67 -26.90
N ILE A 222 -7.86 16.86 -26.38
CA ILE A 222 -9.26 17.23 -26.11
C ILE A 222 -10.06 17.37 -27.39
N ALA A 223 -9.49 17.93 -28.46
CA ALA A 223 -10.16 18.00 -29.75
C ALA A 223 -10.49 16.63 -30.34
N GLN A 224 -9.63 15.61 -30.09
CA GLN A 224 -9.87 14.23 -30.50
C GLN A 224 -10.93 13.54 -29.61
N GLN A 225 -10.99 13.87 -28.33
CA GLN A 225 -11.89 13.26 -27.36
C GLN A 225 -12.46 14.31 -26.38
N PRO A 226 -13.43 15.14 -26.81
CA PRO A 226 -13.97 16.23 -25.96
C PRO A 226 -14.58 15.76 -24.63
N SER A 227 -15.20 14.58 -24.63
CA SER A 227 -15.79 14.00 -23.41
C SER A 227 -14.76 13.65 -22.32
N ALA A 228 -13.49 13.55 -22.68
CA ALA A 228 -12.42 13.25 -21.73
C ALA A 228 -11.91 14.49 -20.97
N GLU A 229 -12.32 15.71 -21.33
CA GLU A 229 -11.78 16.95 -20.78
C GLU A 229 -11.92 17.02 -19.25
N ALA A 230 -13.07 16.64 -18.71
CA ALA A 230 -13.32 16.63 -17.27
C ALA A 230 -12.43 15.68 -16.48
N TYR A 231 -11.99 14.56 -17.10
CA TYR A 231 -11.08 13.58 -16.50
C TYR A 231 -9.62 14.05 -16.42
N ARG A 232 -9.29 15.13 -17.14
CA ARG A 232 -7.93 15.68 -17.27
C ARG A 232 -7.65 16.80 -16.28
N TYR A 233 -8.30 16.76 -15.12
CA TYR A 233 -8.16 17.82 -14.11
C TYR A 233 -6.72 17.95 -13.59
N GLN A 234 -5.97 16.84 -13.51
CA GLN A 234 -4.58 16.87 -13.04
C GLN A 234 -3.67 17.66 -14.00
N GLU A 235 -3.83 17.46 -15.29
CA GLU A 235 -3.07 18.17 -16.31
C GLU A 235 -3.38 19.67 -16.32
N TYR A 236 -4.62 20.05 -16.04
CA TYR A 236 -5.00 21.44 -15.81
C TYR A 236 -4.25 22.05 -14.62
N LEU A 237 -4.25 21.35 -13.49
CA LEU A 237 -3.59 21.78 -12.27
C LEU A 237 -2.08 21.94 -12.49
N ASP A 238 -1.45 20.98 -13.15
CA ASP A 238 -0.03 21.02 -13.48
C ASP A 238 0.34 22.22 -14.35
N LEU A 239 -0.44 22.47 -15.41
CA LEU A 239 -0.24 23.64 -16.27
C LEU A 239 -0.49 24.96 -15.53
N MET A 240 -1.55 25.02 -14.71
CA MET A 240 -1.86 26.19 -13.90
C MET A 240 -0.71 26.54 -12.95
N GLU A 241 -0.15 25.55 -12.26
CA GLU A 241 0.97 25.75 -11.34
C GLU A 241 2.20 26.31 -12.09
N ILE A 242 2.57 25.70 -13.20
CA ILE A 242 3.73 26.16 -13.98
C ILE A 242 3.50 27.58 -14.50
N TYR A 243 2.36 27.88 -15.12
CA TYR A 243 2.09 29.23 -15.64
C TYR A 243 2.04 30.29 -14.54
N TYR A 244 1.41 29.98 -13.41
CA TYR A 244 1.32 30.95 -12.31
C TYR A 244 2.69 31.25 -11.70
N ALA A 245 3.47 30.19 -11.42
CA ALA A 245 4.80 30.31 -10.85
C ALA A 245 5.82 30.98 -11.79
N THR A 246 5.62 30.88 -13.10
CA THR A 246 6.45 31.53 -14.12
C THR A 246 5.97 32.94 -14.50
N GLY A 247 4.98 33.49 -13.78
CA GLY A 247 4.47 34.84 -13.96
C GLY A 247 3.32 34.98 -14.98
N ASN A 248 2.95 33.94 -15.72
CA ASN A 248 1.83 33.93 -16.67
C ASN A 248 0.48 33.72 -15.96
N LYS A 249 0.17 34.60 -15.01
CA LYS A 249 -1.02 34.50 -14.14
C LYS A 249 -2.32 34.46 -14.91
N GLU A 250 -2.45 35.27 -15.98
CA GLU A 250 -3.65 35.26 -16.82
C GLU A 250 -3.93 33.89 -17.45
N LYS A 251 -2.90 33.25 -17.99
CA LYS A 251 -3.02 31.92 -18.59
C LYS A 251 -3.41 30.85 -17.56
N ALA A 252 -2.80 30.90 -16.36
CA ALA A 252 -3.16 30.03 -15.25
C ALA A 252 -4.64 30.20 -14.84
N MET A 253 -5.10 31.45 -14.72
CA MET A 253 -6.49 31.73 -14.35
C MET A 253 -7.49 31.37 -15.47
N ALA A 254 -7.12 31.52 -16.73
CA ALA A 254 -7.92 31.03 -17.85
C ALA A 254 -8.09 29.50 -17.84
N LEU A 255 -7.01 28.76 -17.52
CA LEU A 255 -7.06 27.32 -17.38
C LEU A 255 -7.92 26.90 -16.17
N SER A 256 -7.82 27.62 -15.06
CA SER A 256 -8.68 27.40 -13.89
C SER A 256 -10.17 27.57 -14.24
N ALA A 257 -10.52 28.65 -14.97
CA ALA A 257 -11.89 28.86 -15.41
C ALA A 257 -12.36 27.75 -16.38
N ARG A 258 -11.48 27.32 -17.29
CA ARG A 258 -11.75 26.21 -18.21
C ARG A 258 -11.98 24.90 -17.47
N LEU A 259 -11.14 24.56 -16.48
CA LEU A 259 -11.30 23.38 -15.64
C LEU A 259 -12.65 23.38 -14.91
N ARG A 260 -12.99 24.50 -14.27
CA ARG A 260 -14.30 24.65 -13.59
C ARG A 260 -15.47 24.48 -14.55
N LYS A 261 -15.35 24.97 -15.78
CA LYS A 261 -16.37 24.78 -16.83
C LYS A 261 -16.44 23.30 -17.26
N ALA A 262 -15.31 22.64 -17.48
CA ALA A 262 -15.24 21.24 -17.94
C ALA A 262 -15.79 20.26 -16.90
N THR A 263 -15.41 20.44 -15.63
CA THR A 263 -15.89 19.57 -14.55
C THR A 263 -17.32 19.90 -14.11
N GLY A 264 -17.81 21.09 -14.44
CA GLY A 264 -19.09 21.60 -13.99
C GLY A 264 -19.11 21.87 -12.49
N ASN A 265 -20.23 22.38 -11.99
CA ASN A 265 -20.44 22.58 -10.56
C ASN A 265 -21.19 21.39 -9.92
N LYS A 266 -21.26 20.24 -10.60
CA LYS A 266 -22.04 19.07 -10.17
C LYS A 266 -21.36 17.80 -10.65
N GLY A 267 -21.23 16.82 -9.75
CA GLY A 267 -20.78 15.47 -10.07
C GLY A 267 -19.34 15.15 -9.60
N SER A 268 -18.96 13.89 -9.79
CA SER A 268 -17.73 13.30 -9.26
C SER A 268 -16.45 14.00 -9.76
N TYR A 269 -16.44 14.51 -11.00
CA TYR A 269 -15.23 15.16 -11.54
C TYR A 269 -14.93 16.50 -10.88
N PHE A 270 -15.96 17.24 -10.49
CA PHE A 270 -15.77 18.45 -9.70
C PHE A 270 -15.15 18.12 -8.33
N GLN A 271 -15.66 17.08 -7.68
CA GLN A 271 -15.11 16.62 -6.40
C GLN A 271 -13.64 16.20 -6.50
N TYR A 272 -13.26 15.46 -7.55
CA TYR A 272 -11.85 15.06 -7.76
C TYR A 272 -10.91 16.22 -8.08
N SER A 273 -11.39 17.25 -8.80
CA SER A 273 -10.58 18.43 -9.14
C SER A 273 -10.46 19.44 -8.00
N LEU A 274 -11.41 19.42 -7.07
CA LEU A 274 -11.58 20.45 -6.05
C LEU A 274 -10.39 20.56 -5.08
N PRO A 275 -9.83 19.45 -4.52
CA PRO A 275 -8.68 19.55 -3.63
C PRO A 275 -7.49 20.27 -4.28
N GLY A 276 -7.20 19.94 -5.53
CA GLY A 276 -6.13 20.57 -6.29
C GLY A 276 -6.38 22.04 -6.56
N LEU A 277 -7.62 22.41 -6.97
CA LEU A 277 -8.00 23.80 -7.20
C LEU A 277 -7.90 24.65 -5.92
N LEU A 278 -8.43 24.16 -4.81
CA LEU A 278 -8.37 24.87 -3.54
C LEU A 278 -6.94 25.00 -3.02
N SER A 279 -6.13 23.94 -3.15
CA SER A 279 -4.71 23.99 -2.82
C SER A 279 -3.96 25.01 -3.67
N PHE A 280 -4.22 25.04 -4.99
CA PHE A 280 -3.65 26.04 -5.90
C PHE A 280 -4.01 27.47 -5.48
N TYR A 281 -5.29 27.74 -5.19
CA TYR A 281 -5.72 29.07 -4.77
C TYR A 281 -5.12 29.46 -3.42
N LYS A 282 -5.10 28.57 -2.45
CA LYS A 282 -4.53 28.83 -1.11
C LYS A 282 -3.04 29.12 -1.22
N LYS A 283 -2.27 28.26 -1.91
CA LYS A 283 -0.81 28.40 -2.13
C LYS A 283 -0.45 29.75 -2.77
N ASN A 284 -1.29 30.26 -3.65
CA ASN A 284 -1.05 31.46 -4.43
C ASN A 284 -1.79 32.70 -3.88
N GLU A 285 -2.32 32.62 -2.66
CA GLU A 285 -3.01 33.70 -1.95
C GLU A 285 -4.22 34.27 -2.71
N LEU A 286 -4.86 33.46 -3.56
CA LEU A 286 -6.04 33.81 -4.35
C LEU A 286 -7.30 33.65 -3.50
N THR A 287 -7.38 34.44 -2.42
CA THR A 287 -8.39 34.30 -1.36
C THR A 287 -9.82 34.34 -1.88
N GLN A 288 -10.14 35.24 -2.82
CA GLN A 288 -11.48 35.32 -3.38
C GLN A 288 -11.86 34.02 -4.14
N ASN A 289 -10.97 33.53 -5.00
CA ASN A 289 -11.21 32.30 -5.77
C ASN A 289 -11.35 31.08 -4.84
N TYR A 290 -10.54 31.03 -3.78
CA TYR A 290 -10.62 30.01 -2.73
C TYR A 290 -12.00 30.03 -2.07
N GLN A 291 -12.42 31.18 -1.55
CA GLN A 291 -13.68 31.35 -0.84
C GLN A 291 -14.89 31.02 -1.72
N GLU A 292 -14.93 31.52 -2.95
CA GLU A 292 -16.02 31.26 -3.91
C GLU A 292 -16.12 29.76 -4.25
N THR A 293 -14.98 29.11 -4.49
CA THR A 293 -14.94 27.70 -4.86
C THR A 293 -15.33 26.80 -3.69
N LEU A 294 -14.78 27.07 -2.50
CA LEU A 294 -15.10 26.33 -1.28
C LEU A 294 -16.57 26.51 -0.91
N SER A 295 -17.09 27.74 -0.91
CA SER A 295 -18.49 28.03 -0.61
C SER A 295 -19.46 27.33 -1.57
N THR A 296 -19.12 27.27 -2.87
CA THR A 296 -19.89 26.53 -3.85
C THR A 296 -19.97 25.05 -3.50
N TYR A 297 -18.85 24.45 -3.11
CA TYR A 297 -18.79 23.03 -2.73
C TYR A 297 -19.55 22.74 -1.42
N VAL A 298 -19.29 23.54 -0.39
CA VAL A 298 -20.01 23.44 0.89
C VAL A 298 -21.52 23.52 0.68
N THR A 299 -21.99 24.49 -0.15
CA THR A 299 -23.41 24.62 -0.47
C THR A 299 -23.98 23.37 -1.17
N GLN A 300 -23.18 22.68 -2.00
CA GLN A 300 -23.62 21.43 -2.62
C GLN A 300 -23.69 20.29 -1.62
N VAL A 301 -22.69 20.17 -0.75
CA VAL A 301 -22.68 19.18 0.34
C VAL A 301 -23.87 19.39 1.25
N ASP A 302 -24.15 20.65 1.65
CA ASP A 302 -25.30 21.00 2.50
C ASP A 302 -26.65 20.62 1.85
N LYS A 303 -26.79 20.84 0.54
CA LYS A 303 -28.00 20.42 -0.17
C LYS A 303 -28.20 18.91 -0.18
N ILE A 304 -27.12 18.16 -0.41
CA ILE A 304 -27.15 16.69 -0.40
C ILE A 304 -27.44 16.21 1.02
N PHE A 305 -26.73 16.75 2.00
CA PHE A 305 -26.89 16.39 3.40
C PHE A 305 -28.30 16.66 3.94
N ASN A 306 -28.90 17.80 3.59
CA ASN A 306 -30.26 18.14 4.01
C ASN A 306 -31.34 17.30 3.31
N PHE A 307 -31.09 16.79 2.09
CA PHE A 307 -32.05 15.97 1.36
C PHE A 307 -31.93 14.47 1.72
N ALA A 308 -30.71 13.96 1.73
CA ALA A 308 -30.35 12.60 2.10
C ALA A 308 -29.00 12.64 2.81
N PRO A 309 -28.96 12.82 4.13
CA PRO A 309 -27.73 12.93 4.86
C PRO A 309 -26.79 11.75 4.55
N SER A 310 -25.62 12.07 4.03
CA SER A 310 -24.61 11.09 3.66
C SER A 310 -23.34 11.35 4.48
N PRO A 311 -23.10 10.59 5.53
CA PRO A 311 -21.89 10.71 6.36
C PRO A 311 -20.62 10.61 5.54
N ARG A 312 -20.63 9.81 4.47
CA ARG A 312 -19.49 9.68 3.55
C ARG A 312 -19.14 11.00 2.86
N ILE A 313 -20.14 11.70 2.33
CA ILE A 313 -19.90 12.98 1.60
C ILE A 313 -19.45 14.05 2.59
N GLU A 314 -20.02 14.05 3.80
CA GLU A 314 -19.59 14.96 4.86
C GLU A 314 -18.14 14.67 5.28
N MET A 315 -17.76 13.39 5.40
CA MET A 315 -16.41 13.00 5.71
C MET A 315 -15.42 13.37 4.60
N GLU A 316 -15.80 13.24 3.33
CA GLU A 316 -14.99 13.70 2.20
C GLU A 316 -14.70 15.23 2.29
N LEU A 317 -15.68 16.03 2.73
CA LEU A 317 -15.47 17.45 2.98
C LEU A 317 -14.57 17.70 4.20
N ILE A 318 -14.76 16.97 5.29
CA ILE A 318 -13.92 17.05 6.49
C ILE A 318 -12.46 16.73 6.13
N ASP A 319 -12.20 15.66 5.41
CA ASP A 319 -10.86 15.26 4.96
C ASP A 319 -10.22 16.32 4.05
N LEU A 320 -11.01 16.93 3.18
CA LEU A 320 -10.54 18.04 2.35
C LEU A 320 -10.12 19.24 3.20
N LEU A 321 -10.97 19.65 4.16
CA LEU A 321 -10.70 20.78 5.04
C LEU A 321 -9.48 20.52 5.94
N SER A 322 -9.31 19.28 6.40
CA SER A 322 -8.13 18.81 7.12
C SER A 322 -6.85 19.01 6.27
N LYS A 323 -6.83 18.52 5.04
CA LYS A 323 -5.71 18.69 4.10
C LYS A 323 -5.41 20.16 3.78
N LEU A 324 -6.45 20.99 3.77
CA LEU A 324 -6.33 22.42 3.52
C LEU A 324 -5.97 23.22 4.79
N ASP A 325 -5.85 22.57 5.95
CA ASP A 325 -5.61 23.20 7.25
C ASP A 325 -6.64 24.31 7.58
N ASP A 326 -7.91 24.08 7.17
CA ASP A 326 -9.04 24.94 7.54
C ASP A 326 -9.74 24.38 8.77
N VAL A 327 -9.01 24.43 9.91
CA VAL A 327 -9.41 23.81 11.17
C VAL A 327 -10.75 24.34 11.69
N ALA A 328 -11.03 25.63 11.50
CA ALA A 328 -12.26 26.24 11.98
C ALA A 328 -13.51 25.67 11.28
N LEU A 329 -13.47 25.60 9.96
CA LEU A 329 -14.57 25.02 9.19
C LEU A 329 -14.64 23.50 9.35
N MET A 330 -13.49 22.81 9.42
CA MET A 330 -13.40 21.38 9.71
C MET A 330 -14.11 21.05 11.03
N ASN A 331 -13.81 21.74 12.12
CA ASN A 331 -14.46 21.51 13.41
C ASN A 331 -15.97 21.69 13.33
N LYS A 332 -16.43 22.75 12.66
CA LYS A 332 -17.87 22.98 12.45
C LYS A 332 -18.55 21.84 11.69
N ARG A 333 -17.86 21.27 10.69
CA ARG A 333 -18.39 20.13 9.90
C ARG A 333 -18.38 18.84 10.72
N ILE A 334 -17.36 18.62 11.54
CA ILE A 334 -17.33 17.50 12.48
C ILE A 334 -18.47 17.61 13.49
N ASP A 335 -18.72 18.78 14.09
CA ASP A 335 -19.84 18.99 14.99
C ASP A 335 -21.19 18.65 14.31
N LEU A 336 -21.36 19.02 13.03
CA LEU A 336 -22.54 18.69 12.26
C LEU A 336 -22.67 17.16 12.05
N LEU A 337 -21.59 16.49 11.64
CA LEU A 337 -21.56 15.04 11.48
C LEU A 337 -21.88 14.31 12.79
N MET A 338 -21.27 14.75 13.90
CA MET A 338 -21.49 14.17 15.22
C MET A 338 -22.94 14.32 15.72
N SER A 339 -23.59 15.44 15.36
CA SER A 339 -24.99 15.70 15.73
C SER A 339 -26.01 15.11 14.78
N ALA A 340 -25.58 14.45 13.69
CA ALA A 340 -26.49 13.85 12.73
C ALA A 340 -27.28 12.71 13.36
N PRO A 341 -28.61 12.65 13.18
CA PRO A 341 -29.44 11.56 13.71
C PRO A 341 -29.09 10.21 13.08
N GLU A 342 -29.10 9.15 13.88
CA GLU A 342 -28.76 7.78 13.46
C GLU A 342 -29.63 7.26 12.31
N TYR A 343 -30.92 7.60 12.29
CA TYR A 343 -31.87 7.17 11.25
C TYR A 343 -31.58 7.73 9.86
N THR A 344 -30.58 8.58 9.70
CA THR A 344 -30.14 9.11 8.40
C THR A 344 -29.07 8.24 7.73
N CYS A 345 -28.63 7.19 8.40
CA CYS A 345 -27.70 6.21 7.86
C CYS A 345 -28.48 4.97 7.39
N TYR A 346 -28.33 4.61 6.13
CA TYR A 346 -28.97 3.43 5.52
C TYR A 346 -28.48 2.11 6.13
N ASP A 347 -27.33 2.13 6.79
CA ASP A 347 -26.76 1.03 7.56
C ASP A 347 -26.07 1.66 8.77
N ASP A 348 -26.60 1.42 9.98
CA ASP A 348 -26.19 2.06 11.23
C ASP A 348 -24.70 1.88 11.52
N ARG A 349 -24.10 0.76 11.10
CA ARG A 349 -22.66 0.49 11.25
C ARG A 349 -21.77 1.51 10.53
N TYR A 350 -22.14 1.93 9.33
CA TYR A 350 -21.33 2.89 8.56
C TYR A 350 -21.36 4.31 9.15
N CYS A 351 -22.39 4.67 9.88
CA CYS A 351 -22.46 6.00 10.51
C CYS A 351 -21.42 6.19 11.60
N TYR A 352 -21.30 5.21 12.48
CA TYR A 352 -20.30 5.26 13.53
C TYR A 352 -18.89 5.26 12.97
N GLU A 353 -18.61 4.47 11.95
CA GLU A 353 -17.31 4.44 11.26
C GLU A 353 -16.88 5.84 10.76
N TYR A 354 -17.79 6.60 10.13
CA TYR A 354 -17.47 7.96 9.67
C TYR A 354 -17.30 8.95 10.83
N LYS A 355 -18.11 8.87 11.87
CA LYS A 355 -17.96 9.68 13.08
C LYS A 355 -16.60 9.40 13.75
N ILE A 356 -16.20 8.15 13.87
CA ILE A 356 -14.93 7.73 14.44
C ILE A 356 -13.76 8.20 13.56
N LYS A 357 -13.85 8.07 12.23
CA LYS A 357 -12.84 8.59 11.30
C LYS A 357 -12.65 10.11 11.44
N ALA A 358 -13.70 10.86 11.72
CA ALA A 358 -13.63 12.30 11.94
C ALA A 358 -12.78 12.66 13.18
N LEU A 359 -12.76 11.83 14.23
CA LEU A 359 -11.90 12.00 15.40
C LEU A 359 -10.42 12.05 15.01
N LYS A 360 -10.00 11.23 14.03
CA LYS A 360 -8.62 11.21 13.54
C LYS A 360 -8.17 12.58 13.03
N ASN A 361 -9.02 13.27 12.27
CA ASN A 361 -8.73 14.62 11.79
C ASN A 361 -8.58 15.62 12.95
N LEU A 362 -9.41 15.53 14.00
CA LEU A 362 -9.27 16.39 15.18
C LEU A 362 -7.91 16.22 15.86
N PHE A 363 -7.49 14.98 16.07
CA PHE A 363 -6.20 14.70 16.71
C PHE A 363 -5.02 15.12 15.83
N GLN A 364 -5.07 14.90 14.52
CA GLN A 364 -4.03 15.35 13.59
C GLN A 364 -3.82 16.87 13.67
N HIS A 365 -4.89 17.65 13.89
CA HIS A 365 -4.84 19.09 14.07
C HIS A 365 -4.74 19.53 15.55
N LYS A 366 -4.36 18.62 16.46
CA LYS A 366 -4.16 18.89 17.91
C LYS A 366 -5.40 19.44 18.61
N GLN A 367 -6.60 19.08 18.11
CA GLN A 367 -7.89 19.46 18.71
C GLN A 367 -8.33 18.43 19.77
N ASN A 368 -7.41 18.00 20.64
CA ASN A 368 -7.60 16.89 21.58
C ASN A 368 -8.81 17.06 22.48
N ALA A 369 -9.02 18.26 23.05
CA ALA A 369 -10.16 18.51 23.94
C ALA A 369 -11.52 18.39 23.21
N VAL A 370 -11.58 18.78 21.93
CA VAL A 370 -12.78 18.62 21.09
C VAL A 370 -12.99 17.14 20.78
N ALA A 371 -11.93 16.42 20.42
CA ALA A 371 -11.98 15.00 20.16
C ALA A 371 -12.43 14.20 21.40
N GLU A 372 -11.88 14.46 22.57
CA GLU A 372 -12.27 13.80 23.84
C GLU A 372 -13.74 14.05 24.18
N LYS A 373 -14.26 15.26 23.95
CA LYS A 373 -15.69 15.55 24.10
C LYS A 373 -16.55 14.69 23.16
N HIS A 374 -16.15 14.57 21.90
CA HIS A 374 -16.89 13.75 20.93
C HIS A 374 -16.79 12.26 21.24
N ILE A 375 -15.64 11.76 21.72
CA ILE A 375 -15.50 10.38 22.19
C ILE A 375 -16.49 10.09 23.32
N ALA A 376 -16.60 11.01 24.31
CA ALA A 376 -17.55 10.85 25.41
C ALA A 376 -19.00 10.81 24.88
N THR A 377 -19.35 11.67 23.91
CA THR A 377 -20.67 11.68 23.28
C THR A 377 -20.94 10.37 22.54
N LEU A 378 -20.03 9.92 21.67
CA LEU A 378 -20.16 8.67 20.92
C LEU A 378 -20.26 7.46 21.85
N SER A 379 -19.46 7.44 22.93
CA SER A 379 -19.53 6.35 23.92
C SER A 379 -20.89 6.32 24.66
N ALA A 380 -21.49 7.49 24.90
CA ALA A 380 -22.82 7.57 25.49
C ALA A 380 -23.93 7.18 24.51
N GLU A 381 -23.85 7.62 23.27
CA GLU A 381 -24.77 7.23 22.19
C GLU A 381 -24.70 5.72 21.94
N ALA A 382 -23.49 5.15 21.90
CA ALA A 382 -23.29 3.71 21.70
C ALA A 382 -24.01 2.85 22.76
N GLN A 383 -24.24 3.36 23.97
CA GLN A 383 -25.01 2.64 24.99
C GLN A 383 -26.49 2.41 24.63
N THR A 384 -27.02 3.11 23.64
CA THR A 384 -28.38 2.90 23.12
C THR A 384 -28.44 1.81 22.06
N LEU A 385 -27.29 1.34 21.57
CA LEU A 385 -27.16 0.30 20.56
C LEU A 385 -27.30 -1.09 21.16
N THR A 386 -27.44 -2.08 20.29
CA THR A 386 -27.25 -3.48 20.69
C THR A 386 -25.81 -3.68 21.18
N PHE A 387 -25.60 -4.69 22.02
CA PHE A 387 -24.26 -4.96 22.57
C PHE A 387 -23.21 -5.16 21.48
N ALA A 388 -23.54 -5.88 20.39
CA ALA A 388 -22.62 -6.13 19.29
C ALA A 388 -22.20 -4.83 18.56
N GLU A 389 -23.15 -3.94 18.27
CA GLU A 389 -22.87 -2.64 17.64
C GLU A 389 -22.06 -1.72 18.56
N TRP A 390 -22.39 -1.71 19.85
CA TRP A 390 -21.64 -0.99 20.86
C TRP A 390 -20.19 -1.51 20.97
N GLU A 391 -20.03 -2.82 20.96
CA GLU A 391 -18.71 -3.47 21.01
C GLU A 391 -17.86 -3.09 19.80
N ASP A 392 -18.42 -3.16 18.59
CA ASP A 392 -17.72 -2.77 17.36
C ASP A 392 -17.30 -1.28 17.41
N ALA A 393 -18.22 -0.38 17.74
CA ALA A 393 -17.95 1.05 17.86
C ALA A 393 -16.87 1.36 18.91
N THR A 394 -16.92 0.69 20.07
CA THR A 394 -15.96 0.89 21.16
C THR A 394 -14.56 0.42 20.75
N ASN A 395 -14.44 -0.71 20.06
CA ASN A 395 -13.16 -1.20 19.57
C ASN A 395 -12.58 -0.31 18.47
N GLU A 396 -13.38 0.19 17.53
CA GLU A 396 -12.94 1.14 16.52
C GLU A 396 -12.42 2.46 17.13
N ILE A 397 -13.10 2.99 18.16
CA ILE A 397 -12.61 4.16 18.91
C ILE A 397 -11.24 3.84 19.54
N GLY A 398 -11.10 2.67 20.16
CA GLY A 398 -9.83 2.22 20.75
C GLY A 398 -8.70 2.12 19.73
N GLU A 399 -8.99 1.57 18.54
CA GLU A 399 -8.02 1.49 17.44
C GLU A 399 -7.58 2.86 16.96
N VAL A 400 -8.51 3.80 16.75
CA VAL A 400 -8.18 5.19 16.40
C VAL A 400 -7.29 5.84 17.46
N LEU A 401 -7.62 5.68 18.75
CA LEU A 401 -6.81 6.20 19.85
C LEU A 401 -5.38 5.63 19.86
N LYS A 402 -5.22 4.34 19.55
CA LYS A 402 -3.91 3.72 19.36
C LYS A 402 -3.14 4.33 18.19
N GLU A 403 -3.78 4.42 16.99
CA GLU A 403 -3.15 4.95 15.77
C GLU A 403 -2.60 6.37 15.96
N ILE A 404 -3.33 7.20 16.69
CA ILE A 404 -2.96 8.60 16.93
C ILE A 404 -2.06 8.79 18.17
N GLY A 405 -1.67 7.67 18.85
CA GLY A 405 -0.72 7.72 19.98
C GLY A 405 -1.31 8.24 21.28
N HIS A 406 -2.60 7.98 21.56
CA HIS A 406 -3.29 8.34 22.80
C HIS A 406 -3.63 7.14 23.70
N PRO A 407 -2.63 6.39 24.21
CA PRO A 407 -2.86 5.16 24.98
C PRO A 407 -3.62 5.41 26.30
N GLU A 408 -3.44 6.57 26.93
CA GLU A 408 -4.17 6.89 28.18
C GLU A 408 -5.69 7.01 27.96
N ALA A 409 -6.11 7.58 26.82
CA ALA A 409 -7.52 7.66 26.47
C ALA A 409 -8.08 6.25 26.12
N ALA A 410 -7.31 5.44 25.43
CA ALA A 410 -7.67 4.05 25.14
C ALA A 410 -7.80 3.20 26.41
N GLN A 411 -6.90 3.38 27.39
CA GLN A 411 -6.99 2.73 28.69
C GLN A 411 -8.26 3.14 29.46
N LYS A 412 -8.58 4.44 29.50
CA LYS A 412 -9.84 4.91 30.12
C LYS A 412 -11.08 4.32 29.45
N LEU A 413 -11.05 4.21 28.11
CA LEU A 413 -12.13 3.57 27.37
C LEU A 413 -12.28 2.10 27.75
N ALA A 414 -11.17 1.35 27.84
CA ALA A 414 -11.18 -0.07 28.24
C ALA A 414 -11.75 -0.26 29.65
N VAL A 415 -11.33 0.56 30.61
CA VAL A 415 -11.84 0.51 31.99
C VAL A 415 -13.35 0.78 32.04
N SER A 416 -13.84 1.78 31.29
CA SER A 416 -15.29 2.05 31.24
C SER A 416 -16.08 0.96 30.53
N ALA A 417 -15.50 0.36 29.49
CA ALA A 417 -16.11 -0.73 28.74
C ALA A 417 -16.23 -2.02 29.54
N GLU A 418 -15.26 -2.35 30.39
CA GLU A 418 -15.24 -3.60 31.17
C GLU A 418 -16.54 -3.80 31.99
N ALA A 419 -17.08 -2.76 32.59
CA ALA A 419 -18.32 -2.84 33.35
C ALA A 419 -19.52 -3.30 32.48
N ILE A 420 -19.54 -2.88 31.21
CA ILE A 420 -20.59 -3.25 30.26
C ILE A 420 -20.42 -4.71 29.82
N TYR A 421 -19.19 -5.14 29.49
CA TYR A 421 -18.89 -6.54 29.17
C TYR A 421 -19.29 -7.50 30.29
N LEU A 422 -18.95 -7.15 31.54
CA LEU A 422 -19.31 -7.95 32.71
C LEU A 422 -20.83 -7.98 32.96
N SER A 423 -21.51 -6.85 32.72
CA SER A 423 -22.98 -6.78 32.82
C SER A 423 -23.63 -7.65 31.76
N GLN A 424 -23.14 -7.64 30.53
CA GLN A 424 -23.65 -8.47 29.44
C GLN A 424 -23.45 -9.96 29.73
N ALA A 425 -22.25 -10.38 30.13
CA ALA A 425 -21.97 -11.77 30.50
C ALA A 425 -22.89 -12.27 31.65
N LYS A 426 -23.22 -11.39 32.59
CA LYS A 426 -24.15 -11.74 33.67
C LYS A 426 -25.60 -11.84 33.19
N ALA A 427 -26.01 -11.01 32.23
CA ALA A 427 -27.37 -11.02 31.67
C ALA A 427 -27.63 -12.24 30.78
N TRP A 428 -26.58 -12.77 30.13
CA TRP A 428 -26.62 -13.86 29.17
C TRP A 428 -25.61 -14.97 29.53
N PRO A 429 -25.84 -15.71 30.63
CA PRO A 429 -24.82 -16.65 31.16
C PRO A 429 -24.56 -17.86 30.26
N ASP A 430 -25.48 -18.17 29.34
CA ASP A 430 -25.36 -19.29 28.40
C ASP A 430 -24.75 -18.88 27.06
N GLU A 431 -24.43 -17.59 26.86
CA GLU A 431 -23.80 -17.07 25.63
C GLU A 431 -22.28 -17.18 25.71
N ASP A 432 -21.66 -17.63 24.62
CA ASP A 432 -20.18 -17.65 24.52
C ASP A 432 -19.63 -16.24 24.29
N MET A 433 -19.18 -15.60 25.37
CA MET A 433 -18.58 -14.28 25.38
C MET A 433 -17.06 -14.28 25.13
N SER A 434 -16.48 -15.41 24.75
CA SER A 434 -15.02 -15.53 24.60
C SER A 434 -14.42 -14.50 23.64
N ARG A 435 -15.07 -14.28 22.48
CA ARG A 435 -14.64 -13.28 21.51
C ARG A 435 -14.76 -11.86 22.06
N SER A 436 -15.81 -11.58 22.78
CA SER A 436 -16.05 -10.26 23.39
C SER A 436 -15.00 -9.95 24.45
N PHE A 437 -14.63 -10.90 25.29
CA PHE A 437 -13.53 -10.69 26.25
C PHE A 437 -12.15 -10.60 25.58
N GLN A 438 -11.92 -11.24 24.44
CA GLN A 438 -10.72 -10.97 23.64
C GLN A 438 -10.66 -9.51 23.18
N ARG A 439 -11.77 -8.97 22.64
CA ARG A 439 -11.86 -7.56 22.24
C ARG A 439 -11.63 -6.58 23.41
N LEU A 440 -12.15 -6.91 24.59
CA LEU A 440 -11.86 -6.13 25.78
C LEU A 440 -10.35 -6.15 26.13
N ALA A 441 -9.71 -7.30 26.00
CA ALA A 441 -8.26 -7.40 26.21
C ALA A 441 -7.48 -6.60 25.16
N GLU A 442 -7.93 -6.58 23.90
CA GLU A 442 -7.37 -5.73 22.85
C GLU A 442 -7.50 -4.23 23.19
N LEU A 443 -8.64 -3.79 23.72
CA LEU A 443 -8.82 -2.41 24.19
C LEU A 443 -7.80 -2.02 25.27
N TYR A 444 -7.56 -2.91 26.24
CA TYR A 444 -6.48 -2.72 27.21
C TYR A 444 -5.11 -2.67 26.54
N GLY A 445 -4.91 -3.49 25.49
CA GLY A 445 -3.71 -3.50 24.66
C GLY A 445 -3.46 -2.17 23.94
N TYR A 446 -4.51 -1.55 23.41
CA TYR A 446 -4.44 -0.23 22.81
C TYR A 446 -4.00 0.85 23.82
N GLY A 447 -4.35 0.67 25.10
CA GLY A 447 -3.91 1.49 26.22
C GLY A 447 -2.54 1.11 26.82
N ASN A 448 -1.82 0.14 26.23
CA ASN A 448 -0.58 -0.44 26.75
C ASN A 448 -0.73 -1.07 28.16
N ASP A 449 -1.94 -1.45 28.56
CA ASP A 449 -2.24 -2.06 29.85
C ASP A 449 -2.21 -3.60 29.79
N THR A 450 -1.00 -4.14 29.65
CA THR A 450 -0.74 -5.60 29.57
C THR A 450 -1.27 -6.36 30.80
N VAL A 451 -1.26 -5.72 31.97
CA VAL A 451 -1.69 -6.36 33.21
C VAL A 451 -3.17 -6.66 33.19
N ASN A 452 -3.99 -5.68 32.83
CA ASN A 452 -5.43 -5.88 32.76
C ASN A 452 -5.83 -6.71 31.54
N ALA A 453 -5.16 -6.60 30.39
CA ALA A 453 -5.39 -7.45 29.25
C ALA A 453 -5.21 -8.94 29.62
N LYS A 454 -4.07 -9.28 30.27
CA LYS A 454 -3.80 -10.65 30.72
C LYS A 454 -4.81 -11.11 31.78
N ARG A 455 -5.17 -10.26 32.72
CA ARG A 455 -6.16 -10.56 33.75
C ARG A 455 -7.52 -10.93 33.12
N VAL A 456 -8.01 -10.14 32.18
CA VAL A 456 -9.29 -10.38 31.49
C VAL A 456 -9.26 -11.73 30.75
N LEU A 457 -8.20 -12.01 30.01
CA LEU A 457 -8.06 -13.27 29.28
C LEU A 457 -8.01 -14.46 30.22
N HIS A 458 -7.17 -14.41 31.24
CA HIS A 458 -7.05 -15.48 32.22
C HIS A 458 -8.36 -15.79 32.95
N GLN A 459 -9.14 -14.77 33.27
CA GLN A 459 -10.40 -14.93 34.00
C GLN A 459 -11.56 -15.42 33.13
N HIS A 460 -11.62 -14.99 31.87
CA HIS A 460 -12.79 -15.18 31.03
C HIS A 460 -12.56 -16.05 29.79
N VAL A 461 -11.32 -16.18 29.32
CA VAL A 461 -10.97 -16.90 28.09
C VAL A 461 -9.67 -17.70 28.22
N PRO A 462 -9.52 -18.53 29.24
CA PRO A 462 -8.23 -19.21 29.51
C PRO A 462 -7.77 -20.11 28.35
N SER A 463 -8.69 -20.66 27.54
CA SER A 463 -8.37 -21.50 26.38
C SER A 463 -7.78 -20.72 25.21
N LEU A 464 -7.96 -19.40 25.15
CA LEU A 464 -7.47 -18.51 24.10
C LEU A 464 -6.45 -17.49 24.64
N GLU A 465 -6.06 -17.62 25.92
CA GLU A 465 -5.13 -16.66 26.58
C GLU A 465 -3.82 -16.52 25.81
N GLU A 466 -3.23 -17.63 25.40
CA GLU A 466 -1.95 -17.62 24.68
C GLU A 466 -2.05 -16.89 23.34
N GLU A 467 -3.07 -17.20 22.54
CA GLU A 467 -3.32 -16.60 21.22
C GLU A 467 -3.61 -15.10 21.33
N ALA A 468 -4.50 -14.72 22.23
CA ALA A 468 -4.88 -13.33 22.45
C ALA A 468 -3.72 -12.52 23.06
N MET A 469 -2.86 -13.14 23.88
CA MET A 469 -1.66 -12.49 24.41
C MET A 469 -0.60 -12.24 23.33
N ILE A 470 -0.49 -13.11 22.32
CA ILE A 470 0.37 -12.84 21.17
C ILE A 470 -0.08 -11.55 20.47
N ASP A 471 -1.38 -11.42 20.17
CA ASP A 471 -1.94 -10.21 19.55
C ASP A 471 -1.74 -8.96 20.42
N HIS A 472 -1.96 -9.11 21.73
CA HIS A 472 -1.72 -8.04 22.67
C HIS A 472 -0.27 -7.54 22.64
N TYR A 473 0.73 -8.44 22.72
CA TYR A 473 2.13 -8.06 22.66
C TYR A 473 2.52 -7.47 21.31
N MET A 474 1.96 -7.97 20.23
CA MET A 474 2.17 -7.39 18.88
C MET A 474 1.64 -5.96 18.79
N ASN A 475 0.43 -5.73 19.29
CA ASN A 475 -0.18 -4.40 19.33
C ASN A 475 0.62 -3.41 20.20
N ALA A 476 1.14 -3.87 21.32
CA ALA A 476 1.99 -3.10 22.22
C ALA A 476 3.46 -2.96 21.73
N LYS A 477 3.80 -3.52 20.55
CA LYS A 477 5.17 -3.57 20.01
C LYS A 477 6.18 -4.27 20.94
N GLN A 478 5.70 -5.20 21.75
CA GLN A 478 6.51 -5.99 22.67
C GLN A 478 6.95 -7.31 21.99
N TRP A 479 7.81 -7.19 20.98
CA TRP A 479 8.15 -8.26 20.04
C TRP A 479 8.78 -9.49 20.69
N SER A 480 9.62 -9.28 21.71
CA SER A 480 10.28 -10.39 22.43
C SER A 480 9.27 -11.27 23.15
N GLN A 481 8.28 -10.69 23.80
CA GLN A 481 7.23 -11.42 24.52
C GLN A 481 6.30 -12.17 23.55
N ALA A 482 5.90 -11.51 22.44
CA ALA A 482 5.10 -12.16 21.40
C ALA A 482 5.86 -13.38 20.84
N ARG A 483 7.16 -13.24 20.54
CA ARG A 483 8.01 -14.31 20.02
C ARG A 483 8.13 -15.48 21.00
N GLU A 484 8.33 -15.21 22.28
CA GLU A 484 8.45 -16.25 23.31
C GLU A 484 7.20 -17.13 23.38
N LEU A 485 6.01 -16.54 23.34
CA LEU A 485 4.75 -17.29 23.28
C LEU A 485 4.65 -18.11 22.00
N MET A 486 4.96 -17.54 20.84
CA MET A 486 4.87 -18.23 19.55
C MET A 486 5.87 -19.39 19.40
N ILE A 487 7.07 -19.30 20.01
CA ILE A 487 8.04 -20.39 20.01
C ILE A 487 7.47 -21.62 20.74
N ASN A 488 6.69 -21.39 21.78
CA ASN A 488 6.05 -22.43 22.58
C ASN A 488 4.72 -22.91 22.00
N ALA A 489 4.11 -22.15 21.08
CA ALA A 489 2.84 -22.52 20.45
C ALA A 489 2.93 -23.81 19.64
N ASP A 490 1.92 -24.67 19.75
CA ASP A 490 1.87 -25.94 19.02
C ASP A 490 1.66 -25.75 17.51
N ARG A 491 1.04 -24.66 17.08
CA ARG A 491 0.73 -24.36 15.68
C ARG A 491 1.33 -23.03 15.23
N VAL A 492 1.75 -23.00 13.97
CA VAL A 492 2.16 -21.79 13.25
C VAL A 492 1.01 -21.39 12.33
N ASP A 493 0.54 -20.17 12.45
CA ASP A 493 -0.58 -19.62 11.67
C ASP A 493 -0.28 -18.23 11.08
N ASN A 494 -1.31 -17.52 10.64
CA ASN A 494 -1.19 -16.17 10.09
C ASN A 494 -0.61 -15.14 11.08
N LYS A 495 -0.77 -15.33 12.38
CA LYS A 495 -0.21 -14.44 13.41
C LYS A 495 1.31 -14.56 13.46
N ASN A 496 1.83 -15.78 13.30
CA ASN A 496 3.26 -15.99 13.15
C ASN A 496 3.82 -15.22 11.94
N LEU A 497 3.08 -15.20 10.82
CA LEU A 497 3.45 -14.43 9.62
C LEU A 497 3.44 -12.93 9.88
N MET A 498 2.43 -12.41 10.58
CA MET A 498 2.35 -11.00 10.96
C MET A 498 3.50 -10.60 11.89
N LEU A 499 3.84 -11.45 12.85
CA LEU A 499 4.98 -11.21 13.74
C LEU A 499 6.30 -11.18 12.95
N LEU A 500 6.49 -12.12 12.02
CA LEU A 500 7.63 -12.11 11.11
C LEU A 500 7.74 -10.80 10.34
N ARG A 501 6.65 -10.30 9.79
CA ARG A 501 6.61 -8.99 9.11
C ARG A 501 7.14 -7.88 10.00
N GLN A 502 6.73 -7.86 11.24
CA GLN A 502 7.05 -6.78 12.17
C GLN A 502 8.46 -6.87 12.73
N ILE A 503 8.91 -8.06 13.10
CA ILE A 503 10.28 -8.29 13.59
C ILE A 503 11.30 -8.15 12.45
N CYS A 504 11.02 -8.72 11.30
CA CYS A 504 11.93 -8.75 10.16
C CYS A 504 12.03 -7.41 9.41
N SER A 505 11.25 -6.43 9.83
CA SER A 505 11.38 -5.06 9.32
C SER A 505 12.78 -4.50 9.52
N GLU A 506 13.43 -4.84 10.61
CA GLU A 506 14.70 -4.30 11.04
C GLU A 506 15.92 -5.16 10.65
N ASN A 507 15.72 -6.27 9.94
CA ASN A 507 16.77 -7.19 9.48
C ASN A 507 17.73 -7.63 10.60
N THR A 508 17.19 -7.93 11.78
CA THR A 508 17.98 -8.37 12.95
C THR A 508 18.35 -9.86 12.85
N PRO A 509 19.38 -10.34 13.57
CA PRO A 509 19.68 -11.78 13.68
C PRO A 509 18.48 -12.60 14.18
N GLU A 510 17.64 -12.02 15.04
CA GLU A 510 16.40 -12.60 15.55
C GLU A 510 15.40 -12.90 14.44
N CYS A 511 15.36 -12.06 13.40
CA CYS A 511 14.54 -12.26 12.22
C CYS A 511 14.88 -13.57 11.50
N GLN A 512 16.17 -13.82 11.25
CA GLN A 512 16.62 -15.05 10.56
C GLN A 512 16.34 -16.29 11.39
N GLU A 513 16.54 -16.22 12.70
CA GLU A 513 16.22 -17.31 13.62
C GLU A 513 14.72 -17.63 13.60
N HIS A 514 13.88 -16.60 13.64
CA HIS A 514 12.44 -16.76 13.64
C HIS A 514 11.92 -17.30 12.31
N ILE A 515 12.44 -16.84 11.17
CA ILE A 515 12.14 -17.39 9.85
C ILE A 515 12.48 -18.86 9.79
N THR A 516 13.68 -19.24 10.22
CA THR A 516 14.14 -20.64 10.23
C THR A 516 13.23 -21.50 11.11
N PHE A 517 12.86 -21.01 12.29
CA PHE A 517 11.95 -21.68 13.22
C PHE A 517 10.56 -21.88 12.61
N THR A 518 9.98 -20.80 12.03
CA THR A 518 8.65 -20.84 11.42
C THR A 518 8.60 -21.77 10.23
N LEU A 519 9.60 -21.74 9.35
CA LEU A 519 9.73 -22.67 8.24
C LEU A 519 9.84 -24.12 8.70
N LYS A 520 10.61 -24.38 9.75
CA LYS A 520 10.74 -25.73 10.33
C LYS A 520 9.40 -26.23 10.87
N LYS A 521 8.66 -25.40 11.60
CA LYS A 521 7.32 -25.78 12.11
C LYS A 521 6.32 -25.99 10.97
N LEU A 522 6.21 -25.07 10.01
CA LEU A 522 5.34 -25.21 8.84
C LEU A 522 5.63 -26.49 8.07
N THR A 523 6.89 -26.84 7.87
CA THR A 523 7.27 -28.05 7.15
C THR A 523 7.01 -29.35 7.94
N THR A 524 7.05 -29.31 9.28
CA THR A 524 6.79 -30.48 10.13
C THR A 524 5.31 -30.70 10.41
N GLN A 525 4.51 -29.65 10.53
CA GLN A 525 3.07 -29.73 10.84
C GLN A 525 2.21 -30.15 9.67
N ALA A 526 2.74 -30.07 8.46
CA ALA A 526 2.00 -30.36 7.26
C ALA A 526 1.82 -31.87 7.05
N SER A 527 0.71 -32.40 7.46
CA SER A 527 0.22 -33.68 6.94
C SER A 527 -0.48 -33.44 5.60
N ILE A 528 0.23 -33.65 4.49
CA ILE A 528 -0.42 -33.69 3.17
C ILE A 528 -1.23 -35.00 3.11
N THR A 529 -2.48 -34.93 3.58
CA THR A 529 -3.39 -36.08 3.58
C THR A 529 -4.43 -36.04 2.45
N ARG A 530 -4.52 -34.95 1.67
CA ARG A 530 -5.40 -34.82 0.49
C ARG A 530 -4.68 -34.14 -0.66
N GLN A 531 -4.92 -34.66 -1.84
CA GLN A 531 -4.12 -34.49 -3.06
C GLN A 531 -4.02 -33.07 -3.64
N ASP A 532 -4.91 -32.12 -3.33
CA ASP A 532 -4.99 -30.90 -4.12
C ASP A 532 -4.83 -29.58 -3.33
N ASP A 533 -5.26 -29.47 -2.08
CA ASP A 533 -5.32 -28.18 -1.40
C ASP A 533 -4.19 -27.92 -0.40
N THR A 534 -3.66 -28.95 0.24
CA THR A 534 -2.71 -28.76 1.35
C THR A 534 -1.27 -28.51 0.90
N GLY A 535 -0.85 -29.10 -0.23
CA GLY A 535 0.46 -28.84 -0.81
C GLY A 535 0.59 -27.41 -1.32
N ASN A 536 -0.42 -26.93 -2.02
CA ASN A 536 -0.49 -25.56 -2.53
C ASN A 536 -0.60 -24.55 -1.40
N GLN A 537 -1.37 -24.80 -0.35
CA GLN A 537 -1.46 -23.92 0.81
C GLN A 537 -0.12 -23.80 1.56
N GLN A 538 0.67 -24.87 1.64
CA GLN A 538 1.97 -24.81 2.30
C GLN A 538 3.02 -24.06 1.51
N LEU A 539 3.08 -24.29 0.20
CA LEU A 539 3.95 -23.52 -0.67
C LEU A 539 3.54 -22.05 -0.69
N TYR A 540 2.24 -21.77 -0.71
CA TYR A 540 1.70 -20.42 -0.62
C TYR A 540 2.06 -19.76 0.73
N GLN A 541 1.96 -20.46 1.86
CA GLN A 541 2.37 -19.97 3.17
C GLN A 541 3.87 -19.70 3.22
N ILE A 542 4.69 -20.60 2.70
CA ILE A 542 6.15 -20.43 2.60
C ILE A 542 6.47 -19.21 1.70
N GLY A 543 5.84 -19.14 0.53
CA GLY A 543 6.00 -18.02 -0.39
C GLY A 543 5.60 -16.69 0.23
N ASN A 544 4.49 -16.64 0.96
CA ASN A 544 4.04 -15.45 1.66
C ASN A 544 5.02 -14.99 2.75
N ILE A 545 5.59 -15.91 3.53
CA ILE A 545 6.61 -15.59 4.52
C ILE A 545 7.77 -14.86 3.84
N PHE A 546 8.30 -15.41 2.75
CA PHE A 546 9.43 -14.83 2.05
C PHE A 546 9.09 -13.55 1.31
N THR A 547 7.94 -13.49 0.65
CA THR A 547 7.45 -12.29 -0.05
C THR A 547 7.30 -11.13 0.91
N ASP A 548 6.70 -11.37 2.06
CA ASP A 548 6.51 -10.35 3.08
C ASP A 548 7.83 -9.87 3.66
N TRP A 549 8.76 -10.76 3.88
CA TRP A 549 10.10 -10.42 4.36
C TRP A 549 10.87 -9.54 3.37
N VAL A 550 10.86 -9.89 2.08
CA VAL A 550 11.54 -9.10 1.03
C VAL A 550 10.86 -7.75 0.83
N SER A 551 9.55 -7.72 0.70
CA SER A 551 8.78 -6.48 0.52
C SER A 551 8.95 -5.52 1.70
N TYR A 552 9.12 -6.04 2.89
CA TYR A 552 9.35 -5.24 4.07
C TYR A 552 10.78 -4.69 4.12
N ARG A 553 11.78 -5.52 3.81
CA ARG A 553 13.18 -5.12 3.71
C ARG A 553 13.37 -4.02 2.67
N GLU A 554 12.73 -4.12 1.51
CA GLU A 554 12.80 -3.11 0.47
C GLU A 554 12.12 -1.79 0.85
N ARG A 555 10.97 -1.83 1.53
CA ARG A 555 10.29 -0.63 2.03
C ARG A 555 11.11 0.12 3.08
N ASN A 556 11.86 -0.56 3.92
CA ASN A 556 12.69 0.05 4.95
C ASN A 556 14.06 0.49 4.44
N SER A 557 14.60 -0.12 3.39
CA SER A 557 15.82 0.38 2.74
C SER A 557 15.59 1.68 1.96
N ARG A 558 14.33 2.09 1.77
CA ARG A 558 13.92 3.36 1.13
C ARG A 558 13.65 4.50 2.13
N ARG A 559 13.61 4.22 3.41
CA ARG A 559 13.60 5.22 4.49
C ARG A 559 15.01 5.47 4.98
#